data_c7eac10d81a556b14aec12ff6ffc9363
#
_entry.id   c7eac10d81a556b14aec12ff6ffc9363
#
_cell.length_a   1.000
_cell.length_b   1.000
_cell.length_c   1.000
_cell.angle_alpha   90.00
_cell.angle_beta   90.00
_cell.angle_gamma   90.00
#
_symmetry.space_group_name_H-M   'P 1'
#
loop_
_entity.id
_entity.type
_entity.pdbx_description
1 polymer ?
#
loop_
_entity_poly.entity_id
_entity_poly.type
_entity_poly.pdbx_seq_one_letter_code
_entity_poly.pdbx_strand_id
1 'polypeptide(L)'
;MARKSEIVKAAVGIDYSKFEEPGGRFDYERMMREAVPHSLEEIVKIQSGMSVGDTKLLSLDNVTELARRTAGGGKGAQILVKDEAQNLSGSFKARRAALSVYEAHRMGYKGVVAATSGNYGAAVACMAARLGLKCIVVQECYDSRRVGQPEILEKQRACEAMGAEVVQLTVGPELFYETLMLLEDTGFYNASLYTPSAIAGIETLGWEIAQQCRSQLGRDPDVVVATNAGGGNITGTARGLRKAGAKSQVYAASVDLSGLHMASDHDFNRKSFTTGHTGFGVPFTVQPDRTDVPRNAARPLRYMDRYLLVKEGEVFYMTEALAALEGMERGPAGNTSLAAAFALSMTLPSDQVIVVQETEYTGAGKHPMAQLSFARRNGVEVLIGDPETEVPGKNIVLPDHPSRFKVRE
;
A
#
# COMPACT_ATOMS: atom_id res chain seq x y z
N MET A 1 -8.22 21.13 19.31
CA MET A 1 -8.41 20.87 17.86
C MET A 1 -8.00 22.05 16.99
N ALA A 2 -8.11 23.29 17.41
CA ALA A 2 -7.55 24.47 16.70
C ALA A 2 -6.04 24.29 16.46
N ARG A 3 -5.31 23.87 17.48
CA ARG A 3 -3.84 23.64 17.43
C ARG A 3 -3.39 22.58 16.40
N LYS A 4 -4.21 21.53 16.14
CA LYS A 4 -3.90 20.53 15.12
C LYS A 4 -3.69 21.15 13.72
N SER A 5 -4.59 22.03 13.30
CA SER A 5 -4.51 22.68 11.99
C SER A 5 -3.27 23.56 11.85
N GLU A 6 -2.86 24.21 12.93
CA GLU A 6 -1.65 25.03 12.98
C GLU A 6 -0.39 24.16 12.89
N ILE A 7 -0.33 23.06 13.66
CA ILE A 7 0.79 22.10 13.62
C ILE A 7 0.93 21.51 12.21
N VAL A 8 -0.17 21.01 11.65
CA VAL A 8 -0.16 20.40 10.32
C VAL A 8 0.23 21.42 9.25
N LYS A 9 -0.27 22.66 9.33
CA LYS A 9 0.11 23.73 8.41
C LYS A 9 1.61 24.07 8.50
N ALA A 10 2.14 24.21 9.71
CA ALA A 10 3.56 24.46 9.93
C ALA A 10 4.43 23.30 9.41
N ALA A 11 3.97 22.06 9.58
CA ALA A 11 4.74 20.86 9.25
C ALA A 11 4.74 20.46 7.76
N VAL A 12 3.89 21.05 6.91
CA VAL A 12 3.86 20.78 5.46
C VAL A 12 3.88 22.04 4.61
N GLY A 13 3.75 23.23 5.22
CA GLY A 13 3.65 24.50 4.48
C GLY A 13 2.31 24.72 3.76
N ILE A 14 1.29 23.90 4.02
CA ILE A 14 0.01 23.92 3.32
C ILE A 14 -1.12 24.29 4.27
N ASP A 15 -1.89 25.29 3.90
CA ASP A 15 -3.13 25.65 4.59
C ASP A 15 -4.30 24.90 3.96
N TYR A 16 -4.66 23.76 4.55
CA TYR A 16 -5.72 22.92 4.02
C TYR A 16 -7.11 23.57 4.09
N SER A 17 -7.34 24.55 4.98
CA SER A 17 -8.64 25.22 5.09
C SER A 17 -9.05 25.95 3.80
N LYS A 18 -8.07 26.32 2.97
CA LYS A 18 -8.32 26.93 1.65
C LYS A 18 -9.05 26.04 0.66
N PHE A 19 -9.05 24.73 0.90
CA PHE A 19 -9.64 23.71 0.03
C PHE A 19 -10.93 23.13 0.60
N GLU A 20 -11.36 23.63 1.75
CA GLU A 20 -12.64 23.26 2.34
C GLU A 20 -13.76 24.09 1.70
N GLU A 21 -14.84 23.42 1.32
CA GLU A 21 -16.02 24.02 0.73
C GLU A 21 -17.19 24.02 1.71
N PRO A 22 -18.20 24.91 1.51
CA PRO A 22 -19.43 24.88 2.28
C PRO A 22 -20.08 23.48 2.28
N GLY A 23 -20.56 23.05 3.45
CA GLY A 23 -21.13 21.72 3.63
C GLY A 23 -20.11 20.62 3.92
N GLY A 24 -18.86 20.98 4.23
CA GLY A 24 -17.82 20.04 4.69
C GLY A 24 -17.21 19.21 3.56
N ARG A 25 -17.39 19.62 2.31
CA ARG A 25 -16.68 19.04 1.16
C ARG A 25 -15.25 19.55 1.14
N PHE A 26 -14.35 18.72 0.61
CA PHE A 26 -12.96 19.07 0.40
C PHE A 26 -12.62 18.98 -1.09
N ASP A 27 -12.18 20.10 -1.68
CA ASP A 27 -11.76 20.16 -3.10
C ASP A 27 -10.36 19.54 -3.25
N TYR A 28 -10.37 18.21 -3.31
CA TYR A 28 -9.14 17.40 -3.38
C TYR A 28 -8.34 17.68 -4.66
N GLU A 29 -9.01 17.81 -5.79
CA GLU A 29 -8.33 18.03 -7.08
C GLU A 29 -7.69 19.40 -7.17
N ARG A 30 -8.35 20.42 -6.62
CA ARG A 30 -7.77 21.75 -6.51
C ARG A 30 -6.55 21.75 -5.57
N MET A 31 -6.66 21.10 -4.42
CA MET A 31 -5.53 20.93 -3.50
C MET A 31 -4.34 20.27 -4.19
N MET A 32 -4.54 19.15 -4.86
CA MET A 32 -3.45 18.45 -5.56
C MET A 32 -2.81 19.32 -6.64
N ARG A 33 -3.60 20.10 -7.36
CA ARG A 33 -3.10 21.00 -8.41
C ARG A 33 -2.32 22.19 -7.85
N GLU A 34 -2.76 22.78 -6.74
CA GLU A 34 -2.15 23.97 -6.16
C GLU A 34 -1.02 23.66 -5.17
N ALA A 35 -1.07 22.52 -4.47
CA ALA A 35 -0.11 22.17 -3.42
C ALA A 35 1.07 21.31 -3.93
N VAL A 36 1.00 20.79 -5.15
CA VAL A 36 2.12 20.04 -5.76
C VAL A 36 2.76 20.93 -6.83
N PRO A 37 3.97 21.49 -6.56
CA PRO A 37 4.60 22.45 -7.46
C PRO A 37 5.31 21.81 -8.66
N HIS A 38 5.28 20.49 -8.79
CA HIS A 38 6.03 19.74 -9.78
C HIS A 38 5.12 19.13 -10.85
N SER A 39 5.58 19.18 -12.09
CA SER A 39 4.99 18.37 -13.18
C SER A 39 5.30 16.90 -12.96
N LEU A 40 4.60 16.02 -13.67
CA LEU A 40 4.84 14.57 -13.59
C LEU A 40 6.27 14.21 -14.02
N GLU A 41 6.77 14.85 -15.08
CA GLU A 41 8.12 14.65 -15.60
C GLU A 41 9.20 15.10 -14.60
N GLU A 42 8.96 16.18 -13.87
CA GLU A 42 9.84 16.63 -12.79
C GLU A 42 9.85 15.62 -11.63
N ILE A 43 8.68 15.07 -11.26
CA ILE A 43 8.59 14.04 -10.24
C ILE A 43 9.36 12.78 -10.65
N VAL A 44 9.24 12.35 -11.89
CA VAL A 44 10.03 11.22 -12.43
C VAL A 44 11.53 11.49 -12.31
N LYS A 45 12.00 12.70 -12.65
CA LYS A 45 13.42 13.08 -12.50
C LYS A 45 13.89 13.07 -11.04
N ILE A 46 13.08 13.62 -10.13
CA ILE A 46 13.35 13.60 -8.69
C ILE A 46 13.49 12.18 -8.18
N GLN A 47 12.53 11.31 -8.52
CA GLN A 47 12.53 9.91 -8.12
C GLN A 47 13.72 9.15 -8.71
N SER A 48 14.00 9.31 -9.99
CA SER A 48 15.13 8.68 -10.68
C SER A 48 16.48 9.07 -10.04
N GLY A 49 16.65 10.35 -9.65
CA GLY A 49 17.83 10.81 -8.91
C GLY A 49 18.01 10.13 -7.54
N MET A 50 16.96 9.54 -7.01
CA MET A 50 16.97 8.78 -5.76
C MET A 50 16.87 7.25 -5.97
N SER A 51 17.06 6.76 -7.19
CA SER A 51 16.94 5.34 -7.57
C SER A 51 15.54 4.77 -7.25
N VAL A 52 14.52 5.54 -7.58
CA VAL A 52 13.11 5.19 -7.40
C VAL A 52 12.39 5.33 -8.74
N GLY A 53 11.47 4.40 -9.02
CA GLY A 53 10.76 4.34 -10.30
C GLY A 53 11.49 3.48 -11.34
N ASP A 54 10.98 3.50 -12.56
CA ASP A 54 11.42 2.68 -13.68
C ASP A 54 11.51 1.17 -13.34
N THR A 55 10.57 0.71 -12.52
CA THR A 55 10.45 -0.69 -12.14
C THR A 55 9.89 -1.51 -13.31
N LYS A 56 10.21 -2.80 -13.34
CA LYS A 56 9.82 -3.67 -14.46
C LYS A 56 8.32 -3.98 -14.46
N LEU A 57 7.76 -4.06 -15.65
CA LEU A 57 6.48 -4.70 -15.92
C LEU A 57 6.78 -6.07 -16.56
N LEU A 58 6.37 -7.16 -15.90
CA LEU A 58 6.67 -8.52 -16.28
C LEU A 58 5.38 -9.30 -16.56
N SER A 59 5.38 -10.17 -17.55
CA SER A 59 4.29 -11.12 -17.77
C SER A 59 4.39 -12.27 -16.77
N LEU A 60 3.26 -12.68 -16.20
CA LEU A 60 3.15 -13.87 -15.35
C LEU A 60 2.54 -15.00 -16.20
N ASP A 61 3.35 -15.61 -17.04
CA ASP A 61 2.87 -16.54 -18.08
C ASP A 61 2.34 -17.84 -17.47
N ASN A 62 3.03 -18.39 -16.46
CA ASN A 62 2.61 -19.63 -15.82
C ASN A 62 1.40 -19.45 -14.89
N VAL A 63 1.31 -18.30 -14.20
CA VAL A 63 0.12 -17.94 -13.39
C VAL A 63 -1.08 -17.70 -14.31
N THR A 64 -0.89 -17.03 -15.44
CA THR A 64 -1.93 -16.83 -16.46
C THR A 64 -2.43 -18.15 -17.01
N GLU A 65 -1.50 -19.07 -17.34
CA GLU A 65 -1.86 -20.40 -17.85
C GLU A 65 -2.59 -21.24 -16.79
N LEU A 66 -2.21 -21.13 -15.51
CA LEU A 66 -2.95 -21.76 -14.42
C LEU A 66 -4.39 -21.25 -14.36
N ALA A 67 -4.59 -19.92 -14.49
CA ALA A 67 -5.94 -19.33 -14.51
C ALA A 67 -6.75 -19.84 -15.71
N ARG A 68 -6.15 -19.91 -16.92
CA ARG A 68 -6.79 -20.40 -18.14
C ARG A 68 -7.24 -21.86 -18.03
N ARG A 69 -6.34 -22.72 -17.54
CA ARG A 69 -6.66 -24.16 -17.34
C ARG A 69 -7.74 -24.37 -16.30
N THR A 70 -7.73 -23.54 -15.24
CA THR A 70 -8.73 -23.64 -14.16
C THR A 70 -10.10 -23.15 -14.60
N ALA A 71 -10.18 -22.06 -15.35
CA ALA A 71 -11.44 -21.46 -15.78
C ALA A 71 -12.05 -22.14 -17.00
N GLY A 72 -11.25 -22.51 -17.99
CA GLY A 72 -11.71 -23.03 -19.27
C GLY A 72 -12.53 -22.00 -20.09
N GLY A 73 -13.13 -22.46 -21.20
CA GLY A 73 -14.14 -21.68 -21.94
C GLY A 73 -13.69 -20.34 -22.53
N GLY A 74 -12.40 -20.17 -22.89
CA GLY A 74 -11.88 -18.91 -23.47
C GLY A 74 -11.70 -17.77 -22.46
N LYS A 75 -11.75 -18.09 -21.18
CA LYS A 75 -11.43 -17.20 -20.07
C LYS A 75 -9.97 -17.31 -19.67
N GLY A 76 -9.55 -16.48 -18.73
CA GLY A 76 -8.17 -16.42 -18.24
C GLY A 76 -7.42 -15.23 -18.84
N ALA A 77 -7.82 -14.01 -18.44
CA ALA A 77 -7.17 -12.77 -18.82
C ALA A 77 -5.67 -12.83 -18.50
N GLN A 78 -4.84 -12.22 -19.36
CA GLN A 78 -3.41 -12.14 -19.14
C GLN A 78 -3.09 -11.34 -17.89
N ILE A 79 -2.21 -11.84 -17.03
CA ILE A 79 -1.77 -11.17 -15.82
C ILE A 79 -0.33 -10.70 -16.00
N LEU A 80 -0.11 -9.39 -15.84
CA LEU A 80 1.20 -8.77 -15.75
C LEU A 80 1.42 -8.24 -14.34
N VAL A 81 2.68 -8.19 -13.90
CA VAL A 81 3.06 -7.64 -12.62
C VAL A 81 3.96 -6.42 -12.79
N LYS A 82 3.57 -5.32 -12.14
CA LYS A 82 4.42 -4.15 -11.91
C LYS A 82 5.20 -4.37 -10.62
N ASP A 83 6.50 -4.67 -10.75
CA ASP A 83 7.35 -5.13 -9.64
C ASP A 83 7.94 -3.95 -8.85
N GLU A 84 7.16 -3.39 -7.96
CA GLU A 84 7.54 -2.25 -7.11
C GLU A 84 8.53 -2.62 -5.99
N ALA A 85 8.79 -3.91 -5.76
CA ALA A 85 9.84 -4.36 -4.86
C ALA A 85 11.26 -3.96 -5.35
N GLN A 86 11.43 -3.62 -6.62
CA GLN A 86 12.70 -3.16 -7.19
C GLN A 86 13.13 -1.76 -6.76
N ASN A 87 12.22 -0.97 -6.17
CA ASN A 87 12.59 0.32 -5.61
C ASN A 87 13.62 0.16 -4.47
N LEU A 88 14.46 1.17 -4.27
CA LEU A 88 15.57 1.13 -3.31
C LEU A 88 15.17 0.71 -1.88
N SER A 89 13.99 1.11 -1.41
CA SER A 89 13.47 0.70 -0.09
C SER A 89 12.74 -0.65 -0.11
N GLY A 90 12.75 -1.37 -1.23
CA GLY A 90 12.08 -2.66 -1.40
C GLY A 90 10.55 -2.57 -1.50
N SER A 91 9.98 -1.40 -1.81
CA SER A 91 8.53 -1.25 -1.96
C SER A 91 8.12 -0.01 -2.75
N PHE A 92 6.87 -0.01 -3.28
CA PHE A 92 6.27 1.17 -3.94
C PHE A 92 6.25 2.43 -3.06
N LYS A 93 6.35 2.25 -1.75
CA LYS A 93 6.38 3.34 -0.79
C LYS A 93 7.57 4.29 -0.99
N ALA A 94 8.64 3.82 -1.66
CA ALA A 94 9.73 4.67 -2.09
C ALA A 94 9.26 5.84 -2.94
N ARG A 95 8.28 5.64 -3.81
CA ARG A 95 7.75 6.71 -4.68
C ARG A 95 7.15 7.86 -3.89
N ARG A 96 6.40 7.54 -2.82
CA ARG A 96 5.85 8.54 -1.89
C ARG A 96 6.92 9.24 -1.12
N ALA A 97 7.79 8.45 -0.49
CA ALA A 97 8.84 8.95 0.38
C ALA A 97 9.81 9.83 -0.37
N ALA A 98 10.19 9.45 -1.60
CA ALA A 98 11.11 10.22 -2.43
C ALA A 98 10.63 11.67 -2.60
N LEU A 99 9.39 11.88 -3.04
CA LEU A 99 8.90 13.24 -3.24
C LEU A 99 8.65 13.97 -1.92
N SER A 100 8.09 13.30 -0.90
CA SER A 100 7.85 13.93 0.40
C SER A 100 9.13 14.39 1.08
N VAL A 101 10.17 13.55 1.08
CA VAL A 101 11.45 13.88 1.73
C VAL A 101 12.24 14.88 0.89
N TYR A 102 12.13 14.83 -0.45
CA TYR A 102 12.67 15.86 -1.33
C TYR A 102 12.07 17.22 -1.03
N GLU A 103 10.75 17.32 -0.86
CA GLU A 103 10.06 18.57 -0.48
C GLU A 103 10.54 19.10 0.88
N ALA A 104 10.67 18.22 1.87
CA ALA A 104 11.23 18.59 3.16
C ALA A 104 12.63 19.20 3.02
N HIS A 105 13.50 18.56 2.23
CA HIS A 105 14.86 19.05 1.97
C HIS A 105 14.84 20.40 1.21
N ARG A 106 14.04 20.49 0.15
CA ARG A 106 13.90 21.71 -0.68
C ARG A 106 13.40 22.91 0.14
N MET A 107 12.48 22.67 1.07
CA MET A 107 11.90 23.69 1.96
C MET A 107 12.79 24.01 3.17
N GLY A 108 13.94 23.35 3.33
CA GLY A 108 14.91 23.63 4.38
C GLY A 108 14.59 23.03 5.76
N TYR A 109 13.64 22.07 5.84
CA TYR A 109 13.40 21.33 7.09
C TYR A 109 14.63 20.54 7.50
N LYS A 110 14.86 20.42 8.80
CA LYS A 110 16.02 19.71 9.37
C LYS A 110 15.78 18.20 9.50
N GLY A 111 14.55 17.76 9.39
CA GLY A 111 14.16 16.37 9.51
C GLY A 111 12.74 16.14 9.10
N VAL A 112 12.33 14.87 9.17
CA VAL A 112 11.00 14.38 8.82
C VAL A 112 10.43 13.52 9.94
N VAL A 113 9.11 13.54 10.12
CA VAL A 113 8.37 12.63 11.00
C VAL A 113 7.40 11.83 10.16
N ALA A 114 7.37 10.51 10.34
CA ALA A 114 6.42 9.63 9.67
C ALA A 114 5.72 8.70 10.66
N ALA A 115 4.39 8.65 10.61
CA ALA A 115 3.59 7.63 11.28
C ALA A 115 3.40 6.43 10.36
N THR A 116 3.64 5.22 10.87
CA THR A 116 3.60 4.00 10.05
C THR A 116 3.28 2.77 10.89
N SER A 117 2.84 1.71 10.20
CA SER A 117 2.82 0.34 10.73
C SER A 117 3.78 -0.58 9.96
N GLY A 118 4.67 -0.05 9.09
CA GLY A 118 5.56 -0.92 8.33
C GLY A 118 6.37 -0.22 7.22
N ASN A 119 6.22 -0.67 6.00
CA ASN A 119 7.04 -0.29 4.83
C ASN A 119 7.20 1.21 4.58
N TYR A 120 6.23 2.03 4.99
CA TYR A 120 6.33 3.47 4.73
C TYR A 120 7.41 4.13 5.60
N GLY A 121 7.52 3.73 6.87
CA GLY A 121 8.60 4.19 7.74
C GLY A 121 9.99 3.87 7.17
N ALA A 122 10.18 2.63 6.72
CA ALA A 122 11.43 2.21 6.10
C ALA A 122 11.75 3.00 4.82
N ALA A 123 10.73 3.32 4.00
CA ALA A 123 10.92 4.14 2.81
C ALA A 123 11.29 5.59 3.14
N VAL A 124 10.65 6.20 4.15
CA VAL A 124 10.99 7.55 4.61
C VAL A 124 12.39 7.59 5.20
N ALA A 125 12.74 6.62 6.05
CA ALA A 125 14.09 6.51 6.62
C ALA A 125 15.15 6.38 5.52
N CYS A 126 14.91 5.54 4.51
CA CYS A 126 15.78 5.36 3.36
C CYS A 126 16.01 6.69 2.60
N MET A 127 14.95 7.43 2.30
CA MET A 127 15.07 8.69 1.57
C MET A 127 15.69 9.80 2.43
N ALA A 128 15.37 9.84 3.72
CA ALA A 128 15.97 10.79 4.66
C ALA A 128 17.49 10.57 4.79
N ALA A 129 17.93 9.33 4.90
CA ALA A 129 19.36 8.98 4.92
C ALA A 129 20.08 9.47 3.64
N ARG A 130 19.46 9.29 2.46
CA ARG A 130 20.05 9.74 1.19
C ARG A 130 20.17 11.26 1.06
N LEU A 131 19.27 12.00 1.70
CA LEU A 131 19.27 13.49 1.65
C LEU A 131 19.90 14.12 2.91
N GLY A 132 20.43 13.31 3.84
CA GLY A 132 21.09 13.80 5.05
C GLY A 132 20.13 14.49 6.04
N LEU A 133 18.84 14.11 6.04
CA LEU A 133 17.85 14.64 6.97
C LEU A 133 17.71 13.73 8.20
N LYS A 134 17.43 14.32 9.35
CA LYS A 134 16.99 13.56 10.52
C LYS A 134 15.65 12.89 10.24
N CYS A 135 15.42 11.72 10.81
CA CYS A 135 14.19 10.97 10.60
C CYS A 135 13.67 10.42 11.93
N ILE A 136 12.41 10.68 12.24
CA ILE A 136 11.68 10.05 13.34
C ILE A 136 10.54 9.25 12.75
N VAL A 137 10.46 7.98 13.11
CA VAL A 137 9.40 7.07 12.69
C VAL A 137 8.57 6.66 13.91
N VAL A 138 7.30 7.06 13.95
CA VAL A 138 6.35 6.62 14.99
C VAL A 138 5.69 5.36 14.48
N GLN A 139 5.91 4.23 15.15
CA GLN A 139 5.51 2.91 14.67
C GLN A 139 4.77 2.10 15.72
N GLU A 140 3.61 1.57 15.36
CA GLU A 140 2.91 0.55 16.14
C GLU A 140 3.63 -0.80 15.96
N CYS A 141 4.42 -1.17 16.95
CA CYS A 141 5.26 -2.39 16.92
C CYS A 141 4.59 -3.58 17.60
N TYR A 142 3.69 -3.33 18.53
CA TYR A 142 3.16 -4.35 19.45
C TYR A 142 1.65 -4.29 19.57
N ASP A 143 1.04 -5.46 19.83
CA ASP A 143 -0.37 -5.55 20.22
C ASP A 143 -0.59 -5.19 21.72
N SER A 144 -1.82 -5.27 22.18
CA SER A 144 -2.20 -5.02 23.57
C SER A 144 -1.50 -5.95 24.59
N ARG A 145 -1.00 -7.10 24.15
CA ARG A 145 -0.24 -8.07 24.94
C ARG A 145 1.28 -7.85 24.86
N ARG A 146 1.71 -6.80 24.16
CA ARG A 146 3.12 -6.50 23.83
C ARG A 146 3.80 -7.56 22.96
N VAL A 147 3.04 -8.22 22.11
CA VAL A 147 3.56 -9.17 21.12
C VAL A 147 3.68 -8.46 19.77
N GLY A 148 4.87 -8.51 19.18
CA GLY A 148 5.14 -7.93 17.86
C GLY A 148 5.08 -8.99 16.76
N GLN A 149 4.50 -8.64 15.62
CA GLN A 149 4.59 -9.46 14.42
C GLN A 149 6.00 -9.44 13.82
N PRO A 150 6.50 -10.56 13.30
CA PRO A 150 7.85 -10.64 12.73
C PRO A 150 8.10 -9.60 11.63
N GLU A 151 7.13 -9.36 10.77
CA GLU A 151 7.20 -8.35 9.71
C GLU A 151 7.38 -6.94 10.25
N ILE A 152 6.60 -6.57 11.27
CA ILE A 152 6.62 -5.22 11.84
C ILE A 152 7.97 -4.95 12.51
N LEU A 153 8.48 -5.92 13.28
CA LEU A 153 9.78 -5.81 13.95
C LEU A 153 10.94 -5.76 12.95
N GLU A 154 10.84 -6.46 11.83
CA GLU A 154 11.82 -6.36 10.74
C GLU A 154 11.84 -4.95 10.13
N LYS A 155 10.68 -4.33 9.93
CA LYS A 155 10.60 -2.95 9.40
C LYS A 155 11.11 -1.91 10.39
N GLN A 156 10.84 -2.08 11.68
CA GLN A 156 11.43 -1.27 12.73
C GLN A 156 12.96 -1.30 12.64
N ARG A 157 13.55 -2.50 12.63
CA ARG A 157 14.99 -2.65 12.53
C ARG A 157 15.56 -2.02 11.24
N ALA A 158 14.85 -2.13 10.13
CA ALA A 158 15.25 -1.49 8.89
C ALA A 158 15.29 0.04 9.01
N CYS A 159 14.32 0.66 9.69
CA CYS A 159 14.33 2.10 9.97
C CYS A 159 15.55 2.52 10.80
N GLU A 160 15.83 1.79 11.89
CA GLU A 160 16.97 2.04 12.78
C GLU A 160 18.32 1.87 12.04
N ALA A 161 18.43 0.84 11.19
CA ALA A 161 19.62 0.60 10.38
C ALA A 161 19.92 1.74 9.38
N MET A 162 18.89 2.48 8.96
CA MET A 162 19.02 3.66 8.10
C MET A 162 19.16 4.97 8.88
N GLY A 163 19.38 4.89 10.21
CA GLY A 163 19.63 6.05 11.07
C GLY A 163 18.38 6.78 11.55
N ALA A 164 17.19 6.22 11.39
CA ALA A 164 15.99 6.80 11.96
C ALA A 164 15.85 6.48 13.46
N GLU A 165 15.37 7.44 14.23
CA GLU A 165 14.83 7.22 15.56
C GLU A 165 13.44 6.58 15.44
N VAL A 166 13.20 5.46 16.11
CA VAL A 166 11.91 4.78 16.09
C VAL A 166 11.21 4.89 17.44
N VAL A 167 10.10 5.62 17.46
CA VAL A 167 9.19 5.67 18.60
C VAL A 167 8.25 4.48 18.51
N GLN A 168 8.44 3.50 19.39
CA GLN A 168 7.69 2.25 19.39
C GLN A 168 6.44 2.36 20.24
N LEU A 169 5.29 2.06 19.66
CA LEU A 169 3.99 2.09 20.32
C LEU A 169 3.33 0.71 20.31
N THR A 170 2.40 0.51 21.22
CA THR A 170 1.35 -0.50 21.07
C THR A 170 0.27 0.01 20.13
N VAL A 171 -0.51 -0.89 19.52
CA VAL A 171 -1.66 -0.51 18.68
C VAL A 171 -2.67 0.29 19.49
N GLY A 172 -2.99 1.49 19.03
CA GLY A 172 -3.91 2.37 19.73
C GLY A 172 -4.03 3.77 19.10
N PRO A 173 -4.81 4.64 19.71
CA PRO A 173 -5.01 6.01 19.21
C PRO A 173 -3.77 6.91 19.38
N GLU A 174 -2.79 6.50 20.16
CA GLU A 174 -1.59 7.26 20.52
C GLU A 174 -0.71 7.57 19.31
N LEU A 175 -0.73 6.72 18.27
CA LEU A 175 0.07 6.88 17.05
C LEU A 175 -0.04 8.30 16.48
N PHE A 176 -1.24 8.79 16.32
CA PHE A 176 -1.47 10.10 15.70
C PHE A 176 -1.25 11.25 16.67
N TYR A 177 -1.53 11.06 17.93
CA TYR A 177 -1.27 12.04 18.96
C TYR A 177 0.23 12.30 19.11
N GLU A 178 1.01 11.23 19.26
CA GLU A 178 2.47 11.30 19.38
C GLU A 178 3.10 11.93 18.13
N THR A 179 2.60 11.57 16.96
CA THR A 179 3.05 12.18 15.70
C THR A 179 2.85 13.71 15.69
N LEU A 180 1.69 14.21 16.17
CA LEU A 180 1.44 15.65 16.24
C LEU A 180 2.36 16.34 17.25
N MET A 181 2.58 15.73 18.42
CA MET A 181 3.49 16.29 19.43
C MET A 181 4.92 16.38 18.91
N LEU A 182 5.42 15.33 18.27
CA LEU A 182 6.75 15.33 17.67
C LEU A 182 6.90 16.36 16.55
N LEU A 183 5.87 16.57 15.73
CA LEU A 183 5.89 17.62 14.70
C LEU A 183 5.99 19.02 15.32
N GLU A 184 5.27 19.26 16.42
CA GLU A 184 5.31 20.54 17.14
C GLU A 184 6.66 20.77 17.82
N ASP A 185 7.15 19.77 18.55
CA ASP A 185 8.37 19.87 19.36
C ASP A 185 9.64 20.00 18.49
N THR A 186 9.68 19.30 17.35
CA THR A 186 10.86 19.28 16.48
C THR A 186 10.83 20.31 15.37
N GLY A 187 9.66 20.76 14.96
CA GLY A 187 9.47 21.57 13.75
C GLY A 187 9.85 20.82 12.47
N PHE A 188 9.87 19.48 12.48
CA PHE A 188 10.18 18.65 11.32
C PHE A 188 9.03 18.62 10.33
N TYR A 189 9.36 18.22 9.10
CA TYR A 189 8.35 18.05 8.05
C TYR A 189 7.47 16.82 8.32
N ASN A 190 6.17 16.97 8.12
CA ASN A 190 5.23 15.86 8.18
C ASN A 190 5.30 15.03 6.89
N ALA A 191 6.08 13.97 6.91
CA ALA A 191 6.16 12.99 5.82
C ALA A 191 5.01 11.97 5.88
N SER A 192 3.80 12.41 6.20
CA SER A 192 2.62 11.55 6.19
C SER A 192 2.33 11.00 4.80
N LEU A 193 1.81 9.78 4.76
CA LEU A 193 1.48 9.09 3.52
C LEU A 193 0.25 9.66 2.77
N TYR A 194 -0.40 10.68 3.31
CA TYR A 194 -1.55 11.35 2.67
C TYR A 194 -1.29 12.80 2.28
N THR A 195 -0.09 13.31 2.48
CA THR A 195 0.27 14.64 1.99
C THR A 195 0.18 14.70 0.46
N PRO A 196 -0.07 15.87 -0.13
CA PRO A 196 -0.13 16.00 -1.58
C PRO A 196 1.11 15.48 -2.29
N SER A 197 2.30 15.76 -1.76
CA SER A 197 3.56 15.24 -2.30
C SER A 197 3.64 13.72 -2.25
N ALA A 198 3.19 13.09 -1.14
CA ALA A 198 3.16 11.64 -1.03
C ALA A 198 2.25 10.99 -2.08
N ILE A 199 1.09 11.57 -2.35
CA ILE A 199 0.17 11.06 -3.37
C ILE A 199 0.73 11.31 -4.78
N ALA A 200 1.23 12.51 -5.05
CA ALA A 200 1.82 12.85 -6.35
C ALA A 200 3.02 11.94 -6.69
N GLY A 201 3.81 11.55 -5.69
CA GLY A 201 4.89 10.59 -5.89
C GLY A 201 4.42 9.22 -6.41
N ILE A 202 3.17 8.79 -6.13
CA ILE A 202 2.62 7.53 -6.68
C ILE A 202 2.04 7.71 -8.08
N GLU A 203 1.71 8.92 -8.49
CA GLU A 203 1.16 9.14 -9.84
C GLU A 203 2.11 8.63 -10.94
N THR A 204 3.43 8.65 -10.69
CA THR A 204 4.42 8.09 -11.60
C THR A 204 4.25 6.58 -11.81
N LEU A 205 3.77 5.83 -10.80
CA LEU A 205 3.49 4.41 -10.91
C LEU A 205 2.38 4.13 -11.93
N GLY A 206 1.25 4.79 -11.81
CA GLY A 206 0.15 4.64 -12.78
C GLY A 206 0.55 5.07 -14.19
N TRP A 207 1.31 6.16 -14.29
CA TRP A 207 1.84 6.62 -15.57
C TRP A 207 2.79 5.61 -16.21
N GLU A 208 3.74 5.04 -15.47
CA GLU A 208 4.65 4.01 -15.96
C GLU A 208 3.91 2.74 -16.41
N ILE A 209 2.89 2.31 -15.66
CA ILE A 209 2.07 1.15 -16.06
C ILE A 209 1.49 1.37 -17.46
N ALA A 210 0.87 2.53 -17.71
CA ALA A 210 0.31 2.84 -19.02
C ALA A 210 1.39 2.87 -20.13
N GLN A 211 2.52 3.54 -19.87
CA GLN A 211 3.60 3.65 -20.86
C GLN A 211 4.21 2.27 -21.18
N GLN A 212 4.48 1.46 -20.17
CA GLN A 212 5.08 0.14 -20.35
C GLN A 212 4.11 -0.84 -21.02
N CYS A 213 2.82 -0.82 -20.68
CA CYS A 213 1.82 -1.63 -21.41
C CYS A 213 1.73 -1.24 -22.88
N ARG A 214 1.69 0.06 -23.20
CA ARG A 214 1.68 0.51 -24.60
C ARG A 214 2.95 0.10 -25.35
N SER A 215 4.11 0.18 -24.68
CA SER A 215 5.37 -0.24 -25.28
C SER A 215 5.45 -1.74 -25.54
N GLN A 216 4.94 -2.57 -24.60
CA GLN A 216 5.06 -4.03 -24.68
C GLN A 216 3.90 -4.68 -25.46
N LEU A 217 2.67 -4.15 -25.33
CA LEU A 217 1.45 -4.77 -25.84
C LEU A 217 0.73 -3.93 -26.91
N GLY A 218 1.16 -2.71 -27.15
CA GLY A 218 0.51 -1.78 -28.09
C GLY A 218 -0.84 -1.20 -27.55
N ARG A 219 -1.17 -1.43 -26.28
CA ARG A 219 -2.45 -1.02 -25.69
C ARG A 219 -2.33 -0.72 -24.18
N ASP A 220 -3.33 -0.02 -23.65
CA ASP A 220 -3.48 0.12 -22.20
C ASP A 220 -3.95 -1.20 -21.55
N PRO A 221 -3.67 -1.45 -20.27
CA PRO A 221 -4.29 -2.57 -19.55
C PRO A 221 -5.81 -2.32 -19.41
N ASP A 222 -6.60 -3.38 -19.42
CA ASP A 222 -8.05 -3.27 -19.18
C ASP A 222 -8.31 -2.97 -17.70
N VAL A 223 -7.57 -3.62 -16.82
CA VAL A 223 -7.71 -3.49 -15.37
C VAL A 223 -6.35 -3.34 -14.70
N VAL A 224 -6.25 -2.45 -13.72
CA VAL A 224 -5.13 -2.37 -12.78
C VAL A 224 -5.64 -2.72 -11.39
N VAL A 225 -5.08 -3.77 -10.78
CA VAL A 225 -5.43 -4.21 -9.42
C VAL A 225 -4.33 -3.82 -8.46
N ALA A 226 -4.69 -3.13 -7.38
CA ALA A 226 -3.72 -2.71 -6.37
C ALA A 226 -4.22 -3.00 -4.95
N THR A 227 -3.32 -3.45 -4.09
CA THR A 227 -3.61 -3.66 -2.68
C THR A 227 -4.00 -2.34 -2.01
N ASN A 228 -5.15 -2.35 -1.33
CA ASN A 228 -5.72 -1.22 -0.64
C ASN A 228 -5.61 -1.38 0.87
N ALA A 229 -4.89 -0.44 1.50
CA ALA A 229 -4.91 -0.25 2.94
C ALA A 229 -5.59 1.09 3.27
N GLY A 230 -4.85 2.19 3.22
CA GLY A 230 -5.39 3.54 3.45
C GLY A 230 -5.85 4.28 2.18
N GLY A 231 -5.86 3.64 1.03
CA GLY A 231 -6.39 4.18 -0.22
C GLY A 231 -5.47 5.09 -1.03
N GLY A 232 -4.35 5.51 -0.46
CA GLY A 232 -3.45 6.42 -1.18
C GLY A 232 -2.75 5.76 -2.37
N ASN A 233 -2.52 4.44 -2.35
CA ASN A 233 -2.01 3.71 -3.51
C ASN A 233 -2.99 3.79 -4.68
N ILE A 234 -4.24 3.44 -4.43
CA ILE A 234 -5.33 3.52 -5.42
C ILE A 234 -5.45 4.94 -5.97
N THR A 235 -5.48 5.95 -5.08
CA THR A 235 -5.60 7.36 -5.49
C THR A 235 -4.46 7.78 -6.41
N GLY A 236 -3.21 7.54 -6.03
CA GLY A 236 -2.05 7.95 -6.84
C GLY A 236 -1.96 7.19 -8.16
N THR A 237 -2.15 5.87 -8.14
CA THR A 237 -2.14 5.04 -9.35
C THR A 237 -3.21 5.48 -10.35
N ALA A 238 -4.45 5.64 -9.92
CA ALA A 238 -5.54 6.07 -10.80
C ALA A 238 -5.31 7.47 -11.39
N ARG A 239 -4.79 8.41 -10.57
CA ARG A 239 -4.42 9.74 -11.06
C ARG A 239 -3.31 9.67 -12.11
N GLY A 240 -2.30 8.80 -11.90
CA GLY A 240 -1.22 8.58 -12.86
C GLY A 240 -1.71 7.99 -14.19
N LEU A 241 -2.58 6.99 -14.14
CA LEU A 241 -3.25 6.41 -15.32
C LEU A 241 -4.04 7.48 -16.10
N ARG A 242 -4.83 8.30 -15.39
CA ARG A 242 -5.60 9.40 -16.00
C ARG A 242 -4.68 10.45 -16.66
N LYS A 243 -3.58 10.82 -16.01
CA LYS A 243 -2.57 11.73 -16.58
C LYS A 243 -1.90 11.15 -17.83
N ALA A 244 -1.74 9.82 -17.90
CA ALA A 244 -1.29 9.12 -19.09
C ALA A 244 -2.37 9.00 -20.19
N GLY A 245 -3.61 9.43 -19.94
CA GLY A 245 -4.73 9.27 -20.85
C GLY A 245 -5.21 7.81 -20.98
N ALA A 246 -4.87 6.94 -20.04
CA ALA A 246 -5.29 5.55 -20.03
C ALA A 246 -6.76 5.43 -19.57
N LYS A 247 -7.49 4.48 -20.19
CA LYS A 247 -8.89 4.19 -19.88
C LYS A 247 -9.06 2.94 -19.01
N SER A 248 -7.99 2.49 -18.38
CA SER A 248 -7.99 1.31 -17.51
C SER A 248 -8.92 1.48 -16.33
N GLN A 249 -9.63 0.42 -15.96
CA GLN A 249 -10.34 0.35 -14.69
C GLN A 249 -9.34 0.12 -13.54
N VAL A 250 -9.64 0.67 -12.37
CA VAL A 250 -8.78 0.54 -11.18
C VAL A 250 -9.55 -0.18 -10.08
N TYR A 251 -9.08 -1.36 -9.72
CA TYR A 251 -9.69 -2.19 -8.69
C TYR A 251 -8.84 -2.21 -7.44
N ALA A 252 -9.47 -1.94 -6.31
CA ALA A 252 -8.85 -2.06 -5.00
C ALA A 252 -9.01 -3.49 -4.47
N ALA A 253 -7.96 -4.06 -3.89
CA ALA A 253 -8.01 -5.38 -3.26
C ALA A 253 -7.61 -5.30 -1.79
N SER A 254 -8.39 -5.89 -0.91
CA SER A 254 -8.11 -6.01 0.52
C SER A 254 -8.43 -7.41 1.04
N VAL A 255 -7.80 -7.78 2.14
CA VAL A 255 -8.15 -9.01 2.86
C VAL A 255 -9.51 -8.83 3.52
N ASP A 256 -10.37 -9.83 3.41
CA ASP A 256 -11.67 -9.90 4.11
C ASP A 256 -11.46 -10.17 5.60
N LEU A 257 -11.56 -9.14 6.39
CA LEU A 257 -11.48 -9.20 7.85
C LEU A 257 -12.86 -9.03 8.51
N SER A 258 -13.94 -9.35 7.81
CA SER A 258 -15.31 -9.28 8.31
C SER A 258 -15.68 -7.88 8.87
N GLY A 259 -15.24 -6.83 8.16
CA GLY A 259 -15.48 -5.44 8.52
C GLY A 259 -14.56 -4.86 9.60
N LEU A 260 -13.65 -5.64 10.17
CA LEU A 260 -12.63 -5.11 11.08
C LEU A 260 -11.66 -4.19 10.33
N HIS A 261 -11.18 -3.17 11.01
CA HIS A 261 -10.17 -2.25 10.49
C HIS A 261 -9.29 -1.73 11.63
N MET A 262 -8.18 -1.08 11.30
CA MET A 262 -7.15 -0.65 12.26
C MET A 262 -7.69 0.14 13.45
N ALA A 263 -8.68 0.99 13.25
CA ALA A 263 -9.28 1.78 14.33
C ALA A 263 -10.21 0.99 15.27
N SER A 264 -10.65 -0.20 14.87
CA SER A 264 -11.55 -1.07 15.65
C SER A 264 -10.86 -2.29 16.24
N ASP A 265 -9.59 -2.56 15.85
CA ASP A 265 -8.84 -3.73 16.27
C ASP A 265 -7.59 -3.31 17.05
N HIS A 266 -7.51 -3.75 18.30
CA HIS A 266 -6.35 -3.53 19.17
C HIS A 266 -5.47 -4.78 19.33
N ASP A 267 -5.79 -5.85 18.61
CA ASP A 267 -5.09 -7.14 18.67
C ASP A 267 -4.76 -7.63 17.25
N PHE A 268 -4.12 -6.77 16.46
CA PHE A 268 -3.87 -6.98 15.05
C PHE A 268 -3.00 -8.22 14.74
N ASN A 269 -2.26 -8.74 15.73
CA ASN A 269 -1.51 -9.99 15.58
C ASN A 269 -2.39 -11.23 15.34
N ARG A 270 -3.70 -11.11 15.51
CA ARG A 270 -4.64 -12.21 15.31
C ARG A 270 -5.64 -11.96 14.18
N LYS A 271 -5.50 -10.85 13.45
CA LYS A 271 -6.50 -10.44 12.45
C LYS A 271 -5.97 -10.48 11.03
N SER A 272 -4.74 -10.03 10.81
CA SER A 272 -4.13 -10.05 9.49
C SER A 272 -2.67 -10.45 9.57
N PHE A 273 -2.34 -11.53 8.89
CA PHE A 273 -0.99 -12.08 8.82
C PHE A 273 -0.33 -11.83 7.45
N THR A 274 -1.06 -11.29 6.50
CA THR A 274 -0.57 -10.96 5.16
C THR A 274 -0.11 -9.52 5.05
N THR A 275 -0.83 -8.59 5.68
CA THR A 275 -0.52 -7.15 5.64
C THR A 275 0.25 -6.66 6.86
N GLY A 276 0.45 -7.50 7.87
CA GLY A 276 1.12 -7.16 9.13
C GLY A 276 0.26 -6.35 10.11
N HIS A 277 -0.97 -6.01 9.75
CA HIS A 277 -1.95 -5.32 10.57
C HIS A 277 -3.35 -5.51 9.99
N THR A 278 -4.37 -5.15 10.76
CA THR A 278 -5.77 -5.29 10.34
C THR A 278 -6.09 -4.53 9.05
N GLY A 279 -5.28 -3.53 8.69
CA GLY A 279 -5.55 -2.67 7.55
C GLY A 279 -6.66 -1.66 7.83
N PHE A 280 -6.99 -0.87 6.84
CA PHE A 280 -7.98 0.20 7.03
C PHE A 280 -9.40 -0.23 6.64
N GLY A 281 -9.54 -1.21 5.77
CA GLY A 281 -10.83 -1.74 5.35
C GLY A 281 -11.76 -0.72 4.70
N VAL A 282 -12.94 -1.17 4.35
CA VAL A 282 -13.98 -0.32 3.72
C VAL A 282 -14.41 0.85 4.60
N PRO A 283 -14.68 0.68 5.92
CA PRO A 283 -15.12 1.79 6.76
C PRO A 283 -14.13 2.95 6.79
N PHE A 284 -12.83 2.68 6.83
CA PHE A 284 -11.81 3.71 6.77
C PHE A 284 -11.71 4.37 5.39
N THR A 285 -11.87 3.60 4.33
CA THR A 285 -11.89 4.10 2.95
C THR A 285 -13.04 5.09 2.72
N VAL A 286 -14.20 4.83 3.32
CA VAL A 286 -15.38 5.70 3.22
C VAL A 286 -15.23 6.96 4.06
N GLN A 287 -14.73 6.84 5.28
CA GLN A 287 -14.63 7.93 6.26
C GLN A 287 -13.24 8.01 6.92
N PRO A 288 -12.18 8.29 6.14
CA PRO A 288 -10.86 8.45 6.73
C PRO A 288 -10.85 9.66 7.65
N ASP A 289 -10.52 9.46 8.92
CA ASP A 289 -10.32 10.53 9.90
C ASP A 289 -8.93 10.39 10.51
N ARG A 290 -8.00 11.12 9.94
CA ARG A 290 -6.59 11.10 10.34
C ARG A 290 -6.17 12.46 10.84
N THR A 291 -5.33 12.44 11.86
CA THR A 291 -4.80 13.66 12.47
C THR A 291 -3.73 14.35 11.62
N ASP A 292 -3.12 13.63 10.72
CA ASP A 292 -2.03 14.09 9.84
C ASP A 292 -2.52 14.73 8.51
N VAL A 293 -3.83 14.62 8.21
CA VAL A 293 -4.48 15.26 7.06
C VAL A 293 -5.90 15.69 7.40
N PRO A 294 -6.52 16.61 6.63
CA PRO A 294 -7.93 16.95 6.81
C PRO A 294 -8.85 15.76 6.57
N ARG A 295 -9.94 15.72 7.30
CA ARG A 295 -11.01 14.75 7.07
C ARG A 295 -11.45 14.79 5.61
N ASN A 296 -11.62 13.65 5.00
CA ASN A 296 -12.01 13.49 3.59
C ASN A 296 -10.95 13.92 2.55
N ALA A 297 -9.73 14.29 2.94
CA ALA A 297 -8.71 14.69 1.98
C ALA A 297 -8.28 13.54 1.05
N ALA A 298 -8.07 12.34 1.59
CA ALA A 298 -7.66 11.17 0.80
C ALA A 298 -8.85 10.22 0.57
N ARG A 299 -9.51 10.35 -0.57
CA ARG A 299 -10.75 9.61 -0.90
C ARG A 299 -10.54 8.62 -2.04
N PRO A 300 -10.10 7.38 -1.78
CA PRO A 300 -9.88 6.38 -2.83
C PRO A 300 -11.16 6.03 -3.59
N LEU A 301 -12.34 6.15 -2.98
CA LEU A 301 -13.64 5.95 -3.65
C LEU A 301 -13.87 6.83 -4.90
N ARG A 302 -13.15 7.96 -5.02
CA ARG A 302 -13.22 8.81 -6.23
C ARG A 302 -12.45 8.21 -7.41
N TYR A 303 -11.66 7.19 -7.18
CA TYR A 303 -10.63 6.72 -8.10
C TYR A 303 -10.67 5.23 -8.37
N MET A 304 -11.39 4.44 -7.58
CA MET A 304 -11.57 3.03 -7.83
C MET A 304 -12.92 2.75 -8.48
N ASP A 305 -12.94 1.75 -9.36
CA ASP A 305 -14.13 1.27 -10.03
C ASP A 305 -14.78 0.11 -9.28
N ARG A 306 -13.96 -0.75 -8.64
CA ARG A 306 -14.44 -1.87 -7.81
C ARG A 306 -13.56 -2.06 -6.58
N TYR A 307 -14.16 -2.66 -5.55
CA TYR A 307 -13.48 -3.07 -4.31
C TYR A 307 -13.58 -4.58 -4.16
N LEU A 308 -12.45 -5.28 -4.22
CA LEU A 308 -12.39 -6.73 -4.19
C LEU A 308 -11.88 -7.21 -2.82
N LEU A 309 -12.49 -8.29 -2.31
CA LEU A 309 -12.09 -8.94 -1.08
C LEU A 309 -11.47 -10.31 -1.37
N VAL A 310 -10.40 -10.63 -0.67
CA VAL A 310 -9.71 -11.92 -0.73
C VAL A 310 -9.54 -12.50 0.66
N LYS A 311 -9.47 -13.84 0.77
CA LYS A 311 -9.16 -14.52 2.03
C LYS A 311 -7.65 -14.57 2.27
N GLU A 312 -7.21 -14.59 3.52
CA GLU A 312 -5.78 -14.66 3.84
C GLU A 312 -5.11 -15.92 3.26
N GLY A 313 -5.81 -17.06 3.33
CA GLY A 313 -5.33 -18.29 2.74
C GLY A 313 -5.10 -18.20 1.23
N GLU A 314 -5.94 -17.46 0.50
CA GLU A 314 -5.74 -17.20 -0.94
C GLU A 314 -4.49 -16.37 -1.20
N VAL A 315 -4.22 -15.37 -0.34
CA VAL A 315 -3.01 -14.54 -0.45
C VAL A 315 -1.75 -15.36 -0.23
N PHE A 316 -1.73 -16.22 0.80
CA PHE A 316 -0.59 -17.11 1.06
C PHE A 316 -0.39 -18.10 -0.08
N TYR A 317 -1.47 -18.71 -0.60
CA TYR A 317 -1.41 -19.58 -1.76
C TYR A 317 -0.76 -18.90 -2.96
N MET A 318 -1.22 -17.69 -3.31
CA MET A 318 -0.66 -16.97 -4.45
C MET A 318 0.77 -16.48 -4.21
N THR A 319 1.17 -16.23 -2.98
CA THR A 319 2.56 -15.90 -2.63
C THR A 319 3.49 -17.07 -2.93
N GLU A 320 3.11 -18.27 -2.55
CA GLU A 320 3.86 -19.51 -2.87
C GLU A 320 3.79 -19.85 -4.36
N ALA A 321 2.62 -19.68 -4.98
CA ALA A 321 2.44 -19.94 -6.41
C ALA A 321 3.30 -18.99 -7.28
N LEU A 322 3.40 -17.71 -6.94
CA LEU A 322 4.26 -16.75 -7.64
C LEU A 322 5.73 -17.19 -7.60
N ALA A 323 6.20 -17.61 -6.44
CA ALA A 323 7.56 -18.12 -6.28
C ALA A 323 7.77 -19.43 -7.07
N ALA A 324 6.85 -20.38 -6.95
CA ALA A 324 6.98 -21.69 -7.56
C ALA A 324 6.83 -21.68 -9.10
N LEU A 325 5.95 -20.83 -9.62
CA LEU A 325 5.62 -20.81 -11.05
C LEU A 325 6.46 -19.80 -11.84
N GLU A 326 6.75 -18.64 -11.25
CA GLU A 326 7.44 -17.53 -11.96
C GLU A 326 8.86 -17.27 -11.42
N GLY A 327 9.29 -17.95 -10.36
CA GLY A 327 10.58 -17.70 -9.72
C GLY A 327 10.65 -16.32 -9.04
N MET A 328 9.51 -15.74 -8.70
CA MET A 328 9.41 -14.42 -8.07
C MET A 328 8.99 -14.55 -6.61
N GLU A 329 9.91 -14.29 -5.70
CA GLU A 329 9.60 -14.23 -4.27
C GLU A 329 9.25 -12.80 -3.87
N ARG A 330 7.97 -12.58 -3.49
CA ARG A 330 7.43 -11.26 -3.10
C ARG A 330 6.57 -11.40 -1.84
N GLY A 331 6.35 -10.24 -1.18
CA GLY A 331 5.63 -10.20 0.10
C GLY A 331 4.12 -10.45 -0.02
N PRO A 332 3.51 -11.05 1.00
CA PRO A 332 2.07 -11.34 0.99
C PRO A 332 1.18 -10.11 0.82
N ALA A 333 1.59 -8.95 1.34
CA ALA A 333 0.79 -7.73 1.20
C ALA A 333 0.60 -7.30 -0.27
N GLY A 334 1.64 -7.43 -1.09
CA GLY A 334 1.54 -7.22 -2.54
C GLY A 334 0.69 -8.28 -3.21
N ASN A 335 0.88 -9.54 -2.83
CA ASN A 335 0.14 -10.68 -3.37
C ASN A 335 -1.37 -10.67 -3.01
N THR A 336 -1.84 -9.77 -2.16
CA THR A 336 -3.27 -9.48 -2.00
C THR A 336 -3.90 -9.06 -3.32
N SER A 337 -3.22 -8.19 -4.09
CA SER A 337 -3.68 -7.79 -5.42
C SER A 337 -3.58 -8.93 -6.44
N LEU A 338 -2.57 -9.79 -6.33
CA LEU A 338 -2.41 -10.96 -7.21
C LEU A 338 -3.51 -12.01 -6.96
N ALA A 339 -3.88 -12.28 -5.70
CA ALA A 339 -4.97 -13.18 -5.38
C ALA A 339 -6.31 -12.70 -5.97
N ALA A 340 -6.60 -11.40 -5.84
CA ALA A 340 -7.78 -10.81 -6.46
C ALA A 340 -7.73 -10.87 -8.00
N ALA A 341 -6.58 -10.57 -8.59
CA ALA A 341 -6.39 -10.60 -10.04
C ALA A 341 -6.49 -12.02 -10.62
N PHE A 342 -6.00 -13.02 -9.89
CA PHE A 342 -6.13 -14.42 -10.29
C PHE A 342 -7.61 -14.86 -10.34
N ALA A 343 -8.37 -14.57 -9.28
CA ALA A 343 -9.82 -14.82 -9.25
C ALA A 343 -10.53 -14.09 -10.40
N LEU A 344 -10.19 -12.81 -10.61
CA LEU A 344 -10.76 -11.97 -11.67
C LEU A 344 -10.43 -12.51 -13.06
N SER A 345 -9.17 -12.91 -13.30
CA SER A 345 -8.71 -13.46 -14.58
C SER A 345 -9.57 -14.65 -15.02
N MET A 346 -9.92 -15.53 -14.09
CA MET A 346 -10.78 -16.68 -14.38
C MET A 346 -12.21 -16.31 -14.81
N THR A 347 -12.63 -15.06 -14.65
CA THR A 347 -13.95 -14.58 -15.05
C THR A 347 -13.95 -13.76 -16.34
N LEU A 348 -12.79 -13.23 -16.71
CA LEU A 348 -12.61 -12.33 -17.86
C LEU A 348 -12.17 -13.09 -19.12
N PRO A 349 -12.48 -12.57 -20.32
CA PRO A 349 -11.95 -13.10 -21.58
C PRO A 349 -10.42 -13.15 -21.61
N SER A 350 -9.87 -14.14 -22.32
CA SER A 350 -8.43 -14.41 -22.36
C SER A 350 -7.62 -13.34 -23.13
N ASP A 351 -8.26 -12.47 -23.89
CA ASP A 351 -7.66 -11.33 -24.60
C ASP A 351 -7.57 -10.05 -23.76
N GLN A 352 -8.17 -10.03 -22.58
CA GLN A 352 -8.02 -8.93 -21.63
C GLN A 352 -6.71 -8.99 -20.86
N VAL A 353 -6.26 -7.82 -20.40
CA VAL A 353 -5.01 -7.62 -19.69
C VAL A 353 -5.26 -7.04 -18.32
N ILE A 354 -4.77 -7.72 -17.30
CA ILE A 354 -4.77 -7.27 -15.91
C ILE A 354 -3.33 -6.94 -15.52
N VAL A 355 -3.09 -5.76 -14.96
CA VAL A 355 -1.83 -5.43 -14.31
C VAL A 355 -2.02 -5.44 -12.80
N VAL A 356 -1.22 -6.22 -12.09
CA VAL A 356 -1.15 -6.18 -10.62
C VAL A 356 0.06 -5.37 -10.18
N GLN A 357 -0.08 -4.70 -9.03
CA GLN A 357 1.04 -4.06 -8.38
C GLN A 357 1.60 -4.99 -7.29
N GLU A 358 2.79 -5.54 -7.55
CA GLU A 358 3.54 -6.21 -6.49
C GLU A 358 4.23 -5.15 -5.65
N THR A 359 3.68 -4.90 -4.47
CA THR A 359 3.97 -3.68 -3.71
C THR A 359 5.26 -3.74 -2.92
N GLU A 360 5.81 -4.93 -2.68
CA GLU A 360 6.94 -5.08 -1.78
C GLU A 360 7.76 -6.34 -1.99
N TYR A 361 9.01 -6.25 -1.59
CA TYR A 361 9.92 -7.38 -1.48
C TYR A 361 9.58 -8.23 -0.23
N THR A 362 9.93 -9.52 -0.29
CA THR A 362 9.84 -10.44 0.85
C THR A 362 11.08 -10.32 1.74
N GLY A 363 10.86 -10.05 3.03
CA GLY A 363 11.88 -10.23 4.06
C GLY A 363 11.62 -11.50 4.88
N ALA A 364 12.54 -11.88 5.74
CA ALA A 364 12.42 -13.10 6.56
C ALA A 364 11.14 -13.10 7.42
N GLY A 365 10.74 -11.95 7.96
CA GLY A 365 9.53 -11.81 8.75
C GLY A 365 8.23 -11.87 7.95
N LYS A 366 8.29 -11.66 6.64
CA LYS A 366 7.11 -11.70 5.73
C LYS A 366 6.92 -13.03 5.03
N HIS A 367 7.91 -13.90 5.05
CA HIS A 367 7.81 -15.19 4.41
C HIS A 367 6.59 -15.96 4.93
N PRO A 368 5.78 -16.61 4.06
CA PRO A 368 4.58 -17.35 4.47
C PRO A 368 4.83 -18.29 5.64
N MET A 369 5.93 -19.03 5.61
CA MET A 369 6.30 -19.93 6.71
C MET A 369 6.45 -19.19 8.05
N ALA A 370 7.06 -18.01 8.08
CA ALA A 370 7.22 -17.22 9.29
C ALA A 370 5.87 -16.72 9.81
N GLN A 371 5.04 -16.20 8.93
CA GLN A 371 3.71 -15.67 9.27
C GLN A 371 2.73 -16.77 9.69
N LEU A 372 2.67 -17.88 8.97
CA LEU A 372 1.82 -19.03 9.34
C LEU A 372 2.27 -19.70 10.64
N SER A 373 3.59 -19.77 10.90
CA SER A 373 4.10 -20.27 12.17
C SER A 373 3.77 -19.31 13.32
N PHE A 374 3.83 -18.00 13.08
CA PHE A 374 3.43 -17.00 14.05
C PHE A 374 1.91 -17.08 14.33
N ALA A 375 1.07 -17.23 13.31
CA ALA A 375 -0.37 -17.43 13.45
C ALA A 375 -0.69 -18.62 14.35
N ARG A 376 -0.09 -19.79 14.07
CA ARG A 376 -0.28 -21.01 14.90
C ARG A 376 0.11 -20.79 16.36
N ARG A 377 1.25 -20.15 16.63
CA ARG A 377 1.69 -19.84 18.01
C ARG A 377 0.75 -18.88 18.75
N ASN A 378 -0.04 -18.12 18.02
CA ASN A 378 -1.04 -17.19 18.57
C ASN A 378 -2.47 -17.78 18.56
N GLY A 379 -2.61 -19.10 18.38
CA GLY A 379 -3.87 -19.79 18.50
C GLY A 379 -4.76 -19.72 17.25
N VAL A 380 -4.19 -19.38 16.09
CA VAL A 380 -4.89 -19.39 14.81
C VAL A 380 -4.58 -20.71 14.09
N GLU A 381 -5.61 -21.46 13.73
CA GLU A 381 -5.47 -22.69 12.97
C GLU A 381 -5.07 -22.40 11.52
N VAL A 382 -4.22 -23.25 10.95
CA VAL A 382 -3.87 -23.19 9.52
C VAL A 382 -4.28 -24.48 8.86
N LEU A 383 -5.27 -24.38 7.99
CA LEU A 383 -5.95 -25.49 7.35
C LEU A 383 -5.73 -25.47 5.82
N ILE A 384 -6.03 -26.57 5.15
CA ILE A 384 -6.10 -26.67 3.69
C ILE A 384 -7.54 -27.05 3.32
N GLY A 385 -8.16 -26.33 2.38
CA GLY A 385 -9.55 -26.61 1.98
C GLY A 385 -10.21 -25.44 1.25
N ASP A 386 -11.47 -25.20 1.55
CA ASP A 386 -12.26 -24.12 0.96
C ASP A 386 -12.06 -22.80 1.75
N PRO A 387 -11.46 -21.76 1.17
CA PRO A 387 -11.27 -20.47 1.83
C PRO A 387 -12.56 -19.77 2.31
N GLU A 388 -13.73 -20.17 1.79
CA GLU A 388 -15.01 -19.64 2.29
C GLU A 388 -15.26 -19.99 3.78
N THR A 389 -14.59 -21.01 4.29
CA THR A 389 -14.67 -21.40 5.71
C THR A 389 -13.69 -20.62 6.61
N GLU A 390 -12.91 -19.71 6.04
CA GLU A 390 -11.98 -18.88 6.81
C GLU A 390 -12.71 -17.87 7.69
N VAL A 391 -12.30 -17.80 8.96
CA VAL A 391 -12.82 -16.86 9.94
C VAL A 391 -11.65 -16.05 10.52
N PRO A 392 -11.62 -14.72 10.31
CA PRO A 392 -10.55 -13.86 10.76
C PRO A 392 -10.23 -14.02 12.25
N GLY A 393 -8.95 -14.24 12.56
CA GLY A 393 -8.44 -14.44 13.92
C GLY A 393 -8.70 -15.83 14.51
N LYS A 394 -9.36 -16.74 13.80
CA LYS A 394 -9.58 -18.14 14.22
C LYS A 394 -8.82 -19.14 13.36
N ASN A 395 -8.94 -19.01 12.06
CA ASN A 395 -8.25 -19.90 11.12
C ASN A 395 -7.82 -19.14 9.85
N ILE A 396 -6.82 -19.68 9.18
CA ILE A 396 -6.39 -19.34 7.83
C ILE A 396 -6.57 -20.61 7.00
N VAL A 397 -7.28 -20.52 5.87
CA VAL A 397 -7.60 -21.69 5.04
C VAL A 397 -6.94 -21.53 3.66
N LEU A 398 -5.83 -22.24 3.45
CA LEU A 398 -5.17 -22.29 2.15
C LEU A 398 -6.03 -23.09 1.16
N PRO A 399 -6.27 -22.56 -0.05
CA PRO A 399 -7.01 -23.29 -1.08
C PRO A 399 -6.39 -24.67 -1.36
N ASP A 400 -7.20 -25.71 -1.38
CA ASP A 400 -6.80 -27.06 -1.80
C ASP A 400 -6.68 -27.18 -3.34
N HIS A 401 -7.34 -26.29 -4.07
CA HIS A 401 -7.30 -26.22 -5.53
C HIS A 401 -7.52 -24.78 -6.04
N PRO A 402 -6.90 -24.37 -7.17
CA PRO A 402 -7.07 -23.04 -7.75
C PRO A 402 -8.53 -22.63 -8.06
N SER A 403 -9.42 -23.57 -8.31
CA SER A 403 -10.84 -23.29 -8.54
C SER A 403 -11.61 -22.77 -7.32
N ARG A 404 -10.98 -22.76 -6.15
CA ARG A 404 -11.57 -22.16 -4.94
C ARG A 404 -11.54 -20.63 -4.94
N PHE A 405 -10.69 -20.03 -5.75
CA PHE A 405 -10.63 -18.57 -5.85
C PHE A 405 -11.92 -18.00 -6.44
N LYS A 406 -12.46 -16.99 -5.79
CA LYS A 406 -13.71 -16.32 -6.20
C LYS A 406 -13.54 -14.80 -6.18
N VAL A 407 -14.25 -14.13 -7.08
CA VAL A 407 -14.40 -12.67 -7.04
C VAL A 407 -15.43 -12.34 -5.97
N ARG A 408 -15.02 -11.56 -4.96
CA ARG A 408 -15.88 -11.03 -3.87
C ARG A 408 -15.79 -9.51 -3.83
N GLU A 409 -16.91 -8.87 -3.53
CA GLU A 409 -17.02 -7.39 -3.40
C GLU A 409 -17.55 -7.00 -2.02
#